data_b3220acac4e71faf6acf0d52cc5225ca
#
_entry.id   b3220acac4e71faf6acf0d52cc5225ca
#
_cell.length_a   1.000
_cell.length_b   1.000
_cell.length_c   1.000
_cell.angle_alpha   90.00
_cell.angle_beta   90.00
_cell.angle_gamma   90.00
#
_symmetry.space_group_name_H-M   'P 1'
#
loop_
_entity.id
_entity.type
_entity.pdbx_description
1 polymer ?
#
loop_
_entity_poly.entity_id
_entity_poly.type
_entity_poly.pdbx_seq_one_letter_code
_entity_poly.pdbx_strand_id
1 'polypeptide(L)'
;SGKYNNKFMPDDARFAAYFKNTNPRIQAQAKRFVNDKTIDATKAYQELAKEHGISPVTLAVAYSKHFDFIASTIIGARSASQLEESFAAFDFNIDNELMRKIEKIQGDILYPMG
;
A
#
# COMPACT_ATOMS: atom_id res chain seq x y z
N SER A 1 -3.93 -5.57 -4.93
CA SER A 1 -3.58 -7.02 -4.93
C SER A 1 -3.82 -7.71 -3.57
N GLY A 2 -4.16 -6.97 -2.52
CA GLY A 2 -4.53 -7.51 -1.21
C GLY A 2 -3.43 -8.27 -0.45
N LYS A 3 -2.16 -8.20 -0.89
CA LYS A 3 -1.07 -8.99 -0.30
C LYS A 3 -0.76 -8.66 1.17
N TYR A 4 -1.26 -7.53 1.67
CA TYR A 4 -1.08 -7.09 3.06
C TYR A 4 -2.37 -7.10 3.88
N ASN A 5 -3.51 -7.46 3.29
CA ASN A 5 -4.81 -7.27 3.92
C ASN A 5 -5.12 -8.24 5.06
N ASN A 6 -4.47 -9.40 5.10
CA ASN A 6 -4.75 -10.45 6.08
C ASN A 6 -3.47 -11.21 6.46
N LYS A 7 -3.57 -12.03 7.53
CA LYS A 7 -2.52 -13.01 7.90
C LYS A 7 -2.18 -13.98 6.77
N PHE A 8 -3.11 -14.20 5.83
CA PHE A 8 -2.93 -15.09 4.70
C PHE A 8 -2.93 -14.27 3.41
N MET A 9 -1.79 -14.31 2.72
CA MET A 9 -1.67 -13.73 1.39
C MET A 9 -2.56 -14.51 0.42
N PRO A 10 -3.38 -13.84 -0.43
CA PRO A 10 -4.13 -14.52 -1.48
C PRO A 10 -3.21 -15.34 -2.38
N ASP A 11 -3.63 -16.54 -2.77
CA ASP A 11 -2.81 -17.45 -3.59
C ASP A 11 -2.43 -16.87 -4.95
N ASP A 12 -3.26 -15.99 -5.49
CA ASP A 12 -3.02 -15.26 -6.74
C ASP A 12 -2.16 -13.99 -6.56
N ALA A 13 -1.79 -13.63 -5.34
CA ALA A 13 -0.91 -12.51 -5.10
C ALA A 13 0.50 -12.81 -5.63
N ARG A 14 1.14 -11.79 -6.23
CA ARG A 14 2.49 -11.91 -6.83
C ARG A 14 3.50 -12.61 -5.92
N PHE A 15 3.52 -12.25 -4.63
CA PHE A 15 4.48 -12.80 -3.68
C PHE A 15 4.12 -14.19 -3.14
N ALA A 16 2.90 -14.68 -3.32
CA ALA A 16 2.53 -16.03 -2.93
C ALA A 16 3.41 -17.08 -3.63
N ALA A 17 3.63 -16.91 -4.94
CA ALA A 17 4.54 -17.76 -5.71
C ALA A 17 6.00 -17.63 -5.24
N TYR A 18 6.42 -16.45 -4.77
CA TYR A 18 7.79 -16.22 -4.28
C TYR A 18 8.04 -16.93 -2.96
N PHE A 19 7.08 -16.97 -2.05
CA PHE A 19 7.19 -17.73 -0.80
C PHE A 19 7.22 -19.24 -1.01
N LYS A 20 6.55 -19.73 -2.05
CA LYS A 20 6.53 -21.15 -2.45
C LYS A 20 7.77 -21.55 -3.27
N ASN A 21 8.61 -20.60 -3.67
CA ASN A 21 9.80 -20.87 -4.50
C ASN A 21 10.90 -21.55 -3.69
N THR A 22 11.60 -22.50 -4.30
CA THR A 22 12.72 -23.23 -3.67
C THR A 22 14.02 -22.43 -3.62
N ASN A 23 14.14 -21.34 -4.39
CA ASN A 23 15.32 -20.48 -4.41
C ASN A 23 15.32 -19.53 -3.19
N PRO A 24 16.35 -19.64 -2.30
CA PRO A 24 16.43 -18.82 -1.08
C PRO A 24 16.48 -17.31 -1.35
N ARG A 25 17.04 -16.87 -2.47
CA ARG A 25 17.13 -15.45 -2.85
C ARG A 25 15.74 -14.87 -3.16
N ILE A 26 14.91 -15.66 -3.85
CA ILE A 26 13.52 -15.27 -4.18
C ILE A 26 12.66 -15.18 -2.90
N GLN A 27 12.83 -16.16 -1.99
CA GLN A 27 12.16 -16.13 -0.69
C GLN A 27 12.61 -14.93 0.16
N ALA A 28 13.92 -14.63 0.18
CA ALA A 28 14.45 -13.47 0.91
C ALA A 28 13.90 -12.15 0.38
N GLN A 29 13.76 -12.02 -0.95
CA GLN A 29 13.11 -10.88 -1.57
C GLN A 29 11.66 -10.75 -1.15
N ALA A 30 10.89 -11.84 -1.10
CA ALA A 30 9.50 -11.81 -0.64
C ALA A 30 9.41 -11.36 0.83
N LYS A 31 10.25 -11.88 1.70
CA LYS A 31 10.31 -11.53 3.13
C LYS A 31 10.68 -10.06 3.37
N ARG A 32 11.49 -9.45 2.49
CA ARG A 32 11.80 -8.02 2.56
C ARG A 32 10.56 -7.16 2.39
N PHE A 33 9.66 -7.53 1.47
CA PHE A 33 8.45 -6.77 1.16
C PHE A 33 7.23 -7.18 1.99
N VAL A 34 7.22 -8.39 2.53
CA VAL A 34 6.11 -8.91 3.35
C VAL A 34 6.66 -9.41 4.67
N ASN A 35 6.60 -8.58 5.67
CA ASN A 35 7.08 -8.80 7.03
C ASN A 35 6.12 -8.13 8.03
N ASP A 36 6.32 -8.34 9.32
CA ASP A 36 5.44 -7.82 10.36
C ASP A 36 5.33 -6.29 10.32
N LYS A 37 6.44 -5.58 10.09
CA LYS A 37 6.42 -4.11 9.98
C LYS A 37 5.57 -3.61 8.80
N THR A 38 5.65 -4.29 7.64
CA THR A 38 4.82 -3.91 6.48
C THR A 38 3.35 -4.20 6.72
N ILE A 39 3.04 -5.26 7.46
CA ILE A 39 1.67 -5.61 7.83
C ILE A 39 1.12 -4.56 8.81
N ASP A 40 1.89 -4.19 9.83
CA ASP A 40 1.47 -3.20 10.84
C ASP A 40 1.32 -1.80 10.21
N ALA A 41 2.26 -1.38 9.37
CA ALA A 41 2.12 -0.13 8.60
C ALA A 41 0.87 -0.13 7.72
N THR A 42 0.60 -1.26 7.03
CA THR A 42 -0.60 -1.37 6.18
C THR A 42 -1.88 -1.26 7.00
N LYS A 43 -1.97 -1.89 8.17
CA LYS A 43 -3.12 -1.77 9.07
C LYS A 43 -3.35 -0.32 9.49
N ALA A 44 -2.29 0.38 9.91
CA ALA A 44 -2.38 1.79 10.29
C ALA A 44 -2.92 2.66 9.14
N TYR A 45 -2.45 2.46 7.90
CA TYR A 45 -2.98 3.17 6.73
C TYR A 45 -4.41 2.75 6.36
N GLN A 46 -4.79 1.50 6.57
CA GLN A 46 -6.17 1.03 6.37
C GLN A 46 -7.14 1.70 7.35
N GLU A 47 -6.76 1.81 8.61
CA GLU A 47 -7.53 2.50 9.64
C GLU A 47 -7.66 3.99 9.33
N LEU A 48 -6.56 4.65 8.94
CA LEU A 48 -6.55 6.05 8.54
C LEU A 48 -7.45 6.31 7.32
N ALA A 49 -7.38 5.45 6.30
CA ALA A 49 -8.26 5.57 5.13
C ALA A 49 -9.74 5.42 5.50
N LYS A 50 -10.05 4.44 6.38
CA LYS A 50 -11.41 4.22 6.88
C LYS A 50 -11.95 5.43 7.65
N GLU A 51 -11.14 6.08 8.49
CA GLU A 51 -11.52 7.31 9.20
C GLU A 51 -11.94 8.43 8.24
N HIS A 52 -11.35 8.47 7.06
CA HIS A 52 -11.61 9.48 6.03
C HIS A 52 -12.62 9.01 4.95
N GLY A 53 -13.25 7.84 5.14
CA GLY A 53 -14.28 7.33 4.23
C GLY A 53 -13.78 6.95 2.83
N ILE A 54 -12.48 6.66 2.68
CA ILE A 54 -11.86 6.28 1.41
C ILE A 54 -11.22 4.90 1.47
N SER A 55 -10.94 4.31 0.30
CA SER A 55 -10.18 3.06 0.26
C SER A 55 -8.69 3.30 0.53
N PRO A 56 -7.97 2.30 1.09
CA PRO A 56 -6.53 2.38 1.24
C PRO A 56 -5.78 2.55 -0.09
N VAL A 57 -6.34 2.05 -1.20
CA VAL A 57 -5.80 2.25 -2.55
C VAL A 57 -5.93 3.70 -2.96
N THR A 58 -7.10 4.30 -2.75
CA THR A 58 -7.35 5.72 -2.99
C THR A 58 -6.36 6.59 -2.21
N LEU A 59 -6.17 6.32 -0.90
CA LEU A 59 -5.20 7.04 -0.07
C LEU A 59 -3.77 6.92 -0.63
N ALA A 60 -3.33 5.73 -1.00
CA ALA A 60 -1.98 5.50 -1.51
C ALA A 60 -1.72 6.21 -2.84
N VAL A 61 -2.68 6.19 -3.77
CA VAL A 61 -2.57 6.89 -5.06
C VAL A 61 -2.63 8.40 -4.86
N ALA A 62 -3.54 8.89 -4.01
CA ALA A 62 -3.63 10.31 -3.66
C ALA A 62 -2.33 10.83 -3.04
N TYR A 63 -1.72 10.06 -2.13
CA TYR A 63 -0.43 10.41 -1.52
C TYR A 63 0.67 10.52 -2.58
N SER A 64 0.77 9.57 -3.51
CA SER A 64 1.82 9.62 -4.54
C SER A 64 1.66 10.80 -5.50
N LYS A 65 0.43 11.22 -5.82
CA LYS A 65 0.18 12.38 -6.68
C LYS A 65 0.22 13.73 -5.95
N HIS A 66 0.27 13.73 -4.61
CA HIS A 66 0.19 14.95 -3.81
C HIS A 66 1.37 15.90 -4.02
N PHE A 67 2.53 15.37 -4.35
CA PHE A 67 3.77 16.14 -4.46
C PHE A 67 3.93 16.75 -5.85
N ASP A 68 4.19 18.05 -5.92
CA ASP A 68 4.32 18.82 -7.17
C ASP A 68 5.44 18.32 -8.08
N PHE A 69 6.46 17.65 -7.52
CA PHE A 69 7.54 17.06 -8.31
C PHE A 69 7.17 15.70 -8.96
N ILE A 70 6.00 15.15 -8.65
CA ILE A 70 5.51 13.92 -9.27
C ILE A 70 4.65 14.28 -10.49
N ALA A 71 5.21 14.17 -11.66
CA ALA A 71 4.51 14.47 -12.91
C ALA A 71 3.39 13.47 -13.23
N SER A 72 3.57 12.19 -12.86
CA SER A 72 2.58 11.13 -13.11
C SER A 72 2.78 9.96 -12.16
N THR A 73 1.68 9.40 -11.66
CA THR A 73 1.67 8.19 -10.84
C THR A 73 1.30 6.99 -11.71
N ILE A 74 2.23 6.05 -11.85
CA ILE A 74 2.00 4.82 -12.60
C ILE A 74 1.26 3.83 -11.73
N ILE A 75 0.09 3.40 -12.17
CA ILE A 75 -0.74 2.41 -11.51
C ILE A 75 -0.82 1.12 -12.31
N GLY A 76 -1.11 0.00 -11.65
CA GLY A 76 -1.34 -1.29 -12.28
C GLY A 76 -2.58 -1.95 -11.71
N ALA A 77 -3.41 -2.52 -12.59
CA ALA A 77 -4.60 -3.25 -12.20
C ALA A 77 -4.71 -4.57 -12.97
N ARG A 78 -5.28 -5.59 -12.33
CA ARG A 78 -5.58 -6.89 -12.94
C ARG A 78 -7.05 -7.02 -13.34
N SER A 79 -7.90 -6.13 -12.84
CA SER A 79 -9.33 -6.06 -13.15
C SER A 79 -9.78 -4.60 -13.21
N ALA A 80 -10.89 -4.35 -13.93
CA ALA A 80 -11.47 -3.01 -14.03
C ALA A 80 -11.89 -2.48 -12.65
N SER A 81 -12.40 -3.32 -11.76
CA SER A 81 -12.79 -2.93 -10.41
C SER A 81 -11.64 -2.38 -9.56
N GLN A 82 -10.41 -2.81 -9.79
CA GLN A 82 -9.23 -2.25 -9.11
C GLN A 82 -8.89 -0.84 -9.58
N LEU A 83 -9.33 -0.44 -10.77
CA LEU A 83 -9.12 0.92 -11.29
C LEU A 83 -10.04 1.93 -10.64
N GLU A 84 -11.26 1.54 -10.24
CA GLU A 84 -12.23 2.44 -9.62
C GLU A 84 -11.66 3.12 -8.36
N GLU A 85 -11.05 2.35 -7.47
CA GLU A 85 -10.39 2.89 -6.26
C GLU A 85 -9.23 3.82 -6.59
N SER A 86 -8.47 3.51 -7.67
CA SER A 86 -7.36 4.35 -8.11
C SER A 86 -7.85 5.64 -8.76
N PHE A 87 -8.96 5.59 -9.50
CA PHE A 87 -9.56 6.78 -10.13
C PHE A 87 -10.20 7.71 -9.10
N ALA A 88 -10.78 7.17 -8.03
CA ALA A 88 -11.29 8.00 -6.94
C ALA A 88 -10.21 8.93 -6.33
N ALA A 89 -8.94 8.59 -6.48
CA ALA A 89 -7.85 9.45 -6.04
C ALA A 89 -7.68 10.73 -6.87
N PHE A 90 -8.26 10.83 -8.08
CA PHE A 90 -8.15 12.05 -8.88
C PHE A 90 -8.85 13.24 -8.22
N ASP A 91 -10.01 12.99 -7.61
CA ASP A 91 -10.83 14.01 -6.96
C ASP A 91 -10.52 14.14 -5.46
N PHE A 92 -9.70 13.23 -4.91
CA PHE A 92 -9.33 13.24 -3.50
C PHE A 92 -8.05 14.04 -3.26
N ASN A 93 -8.15 15.07 -2.42
CA ASN A 93 -7.02 15.87 -2.00
C ASN A 93 -6.67 15.58 -0.54
N ILE A 94 -5.36 15.42 -0.28
CA ILE A 94 -4.84 15.25 1.08
C ILE A 94 -4.67 16.64 1.70
N ASP A 95 -5.43 16.91 2.75
CA ASP A 95 -5.28 18.13 3.53
C ASP A 95 -4.12 18.03 4.54
N ASN A 96 -3.84 19.14 5.21
CA ASN A 96 -2.74 19.22 6.17
C ASN A 96 -2.95 18.33 7.41
N GLU A 97 -4.19 18.03 7.79
CA GLU A 97 -4.48 17.15 8.92
C GLU A 97 -4.18 15.70 8.57
N LEU A 98 -4.70 15.24 7.43
CA LEU A 98 -4.43 13.90 6.93
C LEU A 98 -2.95 13.68 6.66
N MET A 99 -2.25 14.69 6.11
CA MET A 99 -0.81 14.61 5.87
C MET A 99 -0.04 14.41 7.19
N ARG A 100 -0.36 15.15 8.24
CA ARG A 100 0.28 14.96 9.57
C ARG A 100 0.04 13.56 10.14
N LYS A 101 -1.14 12.98 9.93
CA LYS A 101 -1.43 11.59 10.36
C LYS A 101 -0.60 10.58 9.56
N ILE A 102 -0.43 10.79 8.26
CA ILE A 102 0.44 9.98 7.41
C ILE A 102 1.90 10.05 7.88
N GLU A 103 2.41 11.26 8.10
CA GLU A 103 3.78 11.49 8.58
C GLU A 103 4.02 10.85 9.95
N LYS A 104 3.01 10.88 10.83
CA LYS A 104 3.08 10.19 12.11
C LYS A 104 3.25 8.68 11.94
N ILE A 105 2.48 8.04 11.08
CA ILE A 105 2.63 6.59 10.80
C ILE A 105 4.03 6.30 10.24
N GLN A 106 4.54 7.16 9.34
CA GLN A 106 5.89 7.02 8.78
C GLN A 106 6.98 7.16 9.85
N GLY A 107 6.79 8.05 10.81
CA GLY A 107 7.70 8.24 11.94
C GLY A 107 7.67 7.09 12.95
N ASP A 108 6.50 6.53 13.21
CA ASP A 108 6.30 5.43 14.15
C ASP A 108 6.81 4.08 13.58
N ILE A 109 6.71 3.89 12.26
CA ILE A 109 7.11 2.64 11.58
C ILE A 109 8.12 2.97 10.46
N LEU A 110 9.38 3.12 10.87
CA LEU A 110 10.46 3.48 9.95
C LEU A 110 10.86 2.30 9.05
N TYR A 111 10.99 2.59 7.75
CA TYR A 111 11.53 1.66 6.75
C TYR A 111 10.88 0.27 6.79
N PRO A 112 9.55 0.14 6.65
CA PRO A 112 8.88 -1.15 6.78
C PRO A 112 9.33 -2.18 5.73
N MET A 113 9.87 -1.73 4.61
CA MET A 113 10.39 -2.59 3.53
C MET A 113 11.92 -2.70 3.52
N GLY A 114 12.57 -2.30 4.59
CA GLY A 114 14.03 -2.42 4.77
C GLY A 114 14.85 -1.25 4.32
#